data_ede5678d1a42ce5f87f27985000f0e9e
#
_entry.id   ede5678d1a42ce5f87f27985000f0e9e
#
_cell.length_a   1.000
_cell.length_b   1.000
_cell.length_c   1.000
_cell.angle_alpha   90.00
_cell.angle_beta   90.00
_cell.angle_gamma   90.00
#
_symmetry.space_group_name_H-M   'P 1'
#
loop_
_entity.id
_entity.type
_entity.pdbx_description
1 polymer ?
#
loop_
_entity_poly.entity_id
_entity_poly.type
_entity_poly.pdbx_seq_one_letter_code
_entity_poly.pdbx_strand_id
1 'polypeptide(L)'
;NLDAVPVKYQGLDGTELAISESQERMAVCIEAKDFEKFKEEAYKENLEAIKVADVTDTNRLVMKWRGETIVDMSRAFLDTNGVRQHQVVDVCENEYDEHPFDAVNSDLNTVLQDANVASQIGLAEMFDASIGKSTVLMPFGGKYQLTPEEGSVQKLPVHGMTNTCSVMTYGYDPKVSKYSPYLGASYSVVEALARITALGADYKKCRLSNQEYFEHLGADAQKWGQPFEALLGLIDAQLAFETPSIGGKDSMSGTYKDIHVPPTVITFAVTTAKTDDIVSASFKNPGDYVYLVKHTPVKNNVPNYEQLKENFETVHKLMQEKKIVAASTIKFGGLGATIAKMAFGSKVGVAINTEEDVYGFNLGSMIVEATESIQDEHLELIGILNDDSKIVLNDETVEIEDALKAWTKRYSEIYPMIVDEGKDTLETPLNDAEVPMSKEVVEKPKVIIPIFPGQNCEFDTTAKFERAG
;
A
#
# COMPACT_ATOMS: atom_id res chain seq x y z
N ASN A 1 9.24 27.82 -25.24
CA ASN A 1 8.08 28.16 -26.07
C ASN A 1 6.83 27.49 -25.51
N LEU A 2 5.93 28.26 -24.87
CA LEU A 2 4.72 27.72 -24.24
C LEU A 2 3.65 27.30 -25.26
N ASP A 3 3.71 27.85 -26.50
CA ASP A 3 2.80 27.39 -27.57
C ASP A 3 3.06 25.94 -28.00
N ALA A 4 4.25 25.41 -27.69
CA ALA A 4 4.62 24.02 -28.01
C ALA A 4 4.26 23.04 -26.87
N VAL A 5 3.84 23.52 -25.71
CA VAL A 5 3.48 22.65 -24.57
C VAL A 5 2.15 21.97 -24.87
N PRO A 6 2.07 20.64 -24.88
CA PRO A 6 0.84 19.92 -25.12
C PRO A 6 -0.17 20.16 -24.00
N VAL A 7 -1.40 20.46 -24.37
CA VAL A 7 -2.51 20.71 -23.45
C VAL A 7 -3.70 19.83 -23.79
N LYS A 8 -4.37 19.28 -22.79
CA LYS A 8 -5.61 18.51 -22.96
C LYS A 8 -6.84 19.42 -23.14
N TYR A 9 -6.77 20.63 -22.58
CA TYR A 9 -7.90 21.58 -22.56
C TYR A 9 -7.51 22.87 -23.23
N GLN A 10 -8.45 23.47 -23.96
CA GLN A 10 -8.27 24.80 -24.49
C GLN A 10 -8.67 25.86 -23.46
N GLY A 11 -8.08 27.05 -23.56
CA GLY A 11 -8.44 28.19 -22.73
C GLY A 11 -7.41 28.60 -21.72
N LEU A 12 -6.31 27.83 -21.54
CA LEU A 12 -5.20 28.24 -20.68
C LEU A 12 -4.45 29.41 -21.28
N ASP A 13 -4.14 30.41 -20.45
CA ASP A 13 -3.29 31.52 -20.84
C ASP A 13 -1.78 31.20 -20.60
N GLY A 14 -0.91 32.13 -20.97
CA GLY A 14 0.53 31.92 -20.86
C GLY A 14 1.02 31.83 -19.41
N THR A 15 0.37 32.53 -18.48
CA THR A 15 0.70 32.44 -17.05
C THR A 15 0.31 31.07 -16.50
N GLU A 16 -0.90 30.63 -16.79
CA GLU A 16 -1.38 29.32 -16.38
C GLU A 16 -0.51 28.18 -16.94
N LEU A 17 -0.09 28.29 -18.20
CA LEU A 17 0.84 27.31 -18.80
C LEU A 17 2.23 27.34 -18.16
N ALA A 18 2.71 28.51 -17.77
CA ALA A 18 4.04 28.65 -17.17
C ALA A 18 4.13 28.07 -15.75
N ILE A 19 3.03 28.11 -14.99
CA ILE A 19 2.95 27.64 -13.60
C ILE A 19 2.15 26.35 -13.43
N SER A 20 1.59 25.81 -14.52
CA SER A 20 0.77 24.59 -14.46
C SER A 20 1.58 23.38 -13.99
N GLU A 21 1.12 22.77 -12.94
CA GLU A 21 1.59 21.46 -12.56
C GLU A 21 0.97 20.39 -13.46
N SER A 22 1.80 19.56 -14.08
CA SER A 22 1.36 18.39 -14.81
C SER A 22 2.09 17.17 -14.28
N GLN A 23 1.32 16.22 -13.80
CA GLN A 23 1.90 15.01 -13.22
C GLN A 23 2.55 14.15 -14.30
N GLU A 24 3.60 13.41 -13.91
CA GLU A 24 4.32 12.42 -14.73
C GLU A 24 4.96 12.98 -16.00
N ARG A 25 5.21 14.27 -16.05
CA ARG A 25 6.03 14.88 -17.12
C ARG A 25 7.49 14.91 -16.73
N MET A 26 8.34 14.63 -17.70
CA MET A 26 9.80 14.73 -17.56
C MET A 26 10.35 15.73 -18.55
N ALA A 27 11.20 16.64 -18.09
CA ALA A 27 11.99 17.51 -18.95
C ALA A 27 13.37 16.86 -19.18
N VAL A 28 13.71 16.62 -20.45
CA VAL A 28 14.96 15.98 -20.85
C VAL A 28 15.77 16.96 -21.69
N CYS A 29 17.04 17.16 -21.35
CA CYS A 29 17.98 17.95 -22.14
C CYS A 29 18.87 17.02 -22.97
N ILE A 30 18.77 17.10 -24.29
CA ILE A 30 19.52 16.26 -25.24
C ILE A 30 20.14 17.11 -26.37
N GLU A 31 21.09 16.58 -27.09
CA GLU A 31 21.60 17.23 -28.30
C GLU A 31 20.54 17.25 -29.41
N ALA A 32 20.45 18.36 -30.13
CA ALA A 32 19.44 18.54 -31.18
C ALA A 32 19.46 17.42 -32.24
N LYS A 33 20.64 16.85 -32.53
CA LYS A 33 20.79 15.74 -33.48
C LYS A 33 20.14 14.44 -33.03
N ASP A 34 19.95 14.24 -31.71
CA ASP A 34 19.41 13.02 -31.13
C ASP A 34 17.91 13.08 -30.89
N PHE A 35 17.28 14.24 -31.15
CA PHE A 35 15.86 14.45 -30.84
C PHE A 35 14.92 13.48 -31.58
N GLU A 36 15.11 13.28 -32.89
CA GLU A 36 14.23 12.39 -33.66
C GLU A 36 14.36 10.92 -33.16
N LYS A 37 15.58 10.48 -32.87
CA LYS A 37 15.79 9.15 -32.30
C LYS A 37 15.13 9.02 -30.92
N PHE A 38 15.29 10.03 -30.07
CA PHE A 38 14.63 10.04 -28.76
C PHE A 38 13.11 9.96 -28.86
N LYS A 39 12.53 10.72 -29.79
CA LYS A 39 11.10 10.72 -30.08
C LYS A 39 10.59 9.35 -30.56
N GLU A 40 11.37 8.68 -31.43
CA GLU A 40 11.03 7.33 -31.89
C GLU A 40 11.08 6.30 -30.74
N GLU A 41 12.07 6.38 -29.84
CA GLU A 41 12.17 5.47 -28.70
C GLU A 41 11.04 5.75 -27.68
N ALA A 42 10.72 7.04 -27.41
CA ALA A 42 9.59 7.41 -26.57
C ALA A 42 8.25 6.87 -27.11
N TYR A 43 8.06 6.96 -28.42
CA TYR A 43 6.85 6.45 -29.07
C TYR A 43 6.68 4.93 -28.92
N LYS A 44 7.79 4.16 -28.93
CA LYS A 44 7.74 2.71 -28.69
C LYS A 44 7.23 2.37 -27.28
N GLU A 45 7.49 3.26 -26.32
CA GLU A 45 7.00 3.14 -24.93
C GLU A 45 5.65 3.84 -24.72
N ASN A 46 4.97 4.20 -25.81
CA ASN A 46 3.67 4.88 -25.75
C ASN A 46 3.72 6.28 -25.12
N LEU A 47 4.87 6.96 -25.27
CA LEU A 47 5.10 8.28 -24.72
C LEU A 47 5.23 9.32 -25.85
N GLU A 48 4.72 10.51 -25.59
CA GLU A 48 4.86 11.66 -26.50
C GLU A 48 6.07 12.50 -26.07
N ALA A 49 6.97 12.81 -27.02
CA ALA A 49 8.11 13.68 -26.78
C ALA A 49 8.01 14.92 -27.70
N ILE A 50 8.01 16.10 -27.07
CA ILE A 50 7.86 17.38 -27.77
C ILE A 50 9.00 18.33 -27.38
N LYS A 51 9.59 18.99 -28.38
CA LYS A 51 10.57 20.04 -28.14
C LYS A 51 9.87 21.31 -27.68
N VAL A 52 10.08 21.71 -26.44
CA VAL A 52 9.46 22.91 -25.85
C VAL A 52 10.45 24.06 -25.64
N ALA A 53 11.75 23.79 -25.63
CA ALA A 53 12.77 24.81 -25.33
C ALA A 53 14.11 24.52 -26.05
N ASP A 54 14.94 25.54 -26.14
CA ASP A 54 16.35 25.45 -26.49
C ASP A 54 17.20 25.95 -25.31
N VAL A 55 18.31 25.27 -25.04
CA VAL A 55 19.31 25.75 -24.09
C VAL A 55 20.13 26.86 -24.76
N THR A 56 20.29 27.98 -24.04
CA THR A 56 21.03 29.15 -24.51
C THR A 56 22.18 29.49 -23.56
N ASP A 57 23.10 30.31 -24.00
CA ASP A 57 24.22 30.87 -23.20
C ASP A 57 23.92 32.23 -22.55
N THR A 58 22.66 32.67 -22.61
CA THR A 58 22.23 33.98 -22.10
C THR A 58 22.15 34.07 -20.58
N ASN A 59 22.25 32.95 -19.87
CA ASN A 59 22.03 32.83 -18.41
C ASN A 59 20.68 33.40 -17.96
N ARG A 60 19.65 33.20 -18.78
CA ARG A 60 18.26 33.64 -18.50
C ARG A 60 17.27 32.52 -18.77
N LEU A 61 16.18 32.49 -17.97
CA LEU A 61 14.97 31.76 -18.30
C LEU A 61 14.03 32.72 -19.03
N VAL A 62 13.74 32.41 -20.28
CA VAL A 62 12.82 33.20 -21.10
C VAL A 62 11.67 32.30 -21.56
N MET A 63 10.43 32.70 -21.24
CA MET A 63 9.24 31.98 -21.72
C MET A 63 8.45 32.88 -22.67
N LYS A 64 8.04 32.33 -23.79
CA LYS A 64 7.27 33.00 -24.83
C LYS A 64 5.93 32.30 -25.03
N TRP A 65 4.89 33.12 -25.22
CA TRP A 65 3.53 32.68 -25.53
C TRP A 65 2.89 33.60 -26.55
N ARG A 66 2.39 33.04 -27.64
CA ARG A 66 1.81 33.79 -28.78
C ARG A 66 2.72 34.90 -29.33
N GLY A 67 4.03 34.63 -29.34
CA GLY A 67 5.05 35.53 -29.83
C GLY A 67 5.54 36.60 -28.81
N GLU A 68 4.89 36.73 -27.66
CA GLU A 68 5.27 37.67 -26.62
C GLU A 68 6.12 36.99 -25.54
N THR A 69 7.05 37.75 -24.96
CA THR A 69 7.83 37.30 -23.81
C THR A 69 7.05 37.58 -22.54
N ILE A 70 6.64 36.53 -21.84
CA ILE A 70 5.87 36.63 -20.59
C ILE A 70 6.68 36.37 -19.34
N VAL A 71 7.85 35.71 -19.48
CA VAL A 71 8.83 35.52 -18.40
C VAL A 71 10.22 35.82 -18.96
N ASP A 72 11.00 36.64 -18.24
CA ASP A 72 12.40 36.90 -18.52
C ASP A 72 13.17 37.14 -17.21
N MET A 73 13.76 36.08 -16.67
CA MET A 73 14.46 36.08 -15.38
C MET A 73 15.90 35.62 -15.52
N SER A 74 16.80 36.26 -14.75
CA SER A 74 18.20 35.80 -14.72
C SER A 74 18.34 34.47 -13.96
N ARG A 75 19.26 33.64 -14.40
CA ARG A 75 19.64 32.41 -13.67
C ARG A 75 20.17 32.73 -12.29
N ALA A 76 20.90 33.83 -12.13
CA ALA A 76 21.39 34.28 -10.84
C ALA A 76 20.25 34.52 -9.81
N PHE A 77 19.10 35.02 -10.27
CA PHE A 77 17.91 35.16 -9.42
C PHE A 77 17.26 33.80 -9.11
N LEU A 78 17.11 32.94 -10.10
CA LEU A 78 16.51 31.62 -9.93
C LEU A 78 17.34 30.70 -9.04
N ASP A 79 18.67 30.84 -9.08
CA ASP A 79 19.60 29.99 -8.33
C ASP A 79 19.77 30.45 -6.86
N THR A 80 19.07 31.53 -6.41
CA THR A 80 19.18 32.04 -5.04
C THR A 80 18.43 31.24 -4.00
N ASN A 81 17.59 30.29 -4.35
CA ASN A 81 16.67 29.59 -3.44
C ASN A 81 15.78 30.51 -2.57
N GLY A 82 15.63 31.77 -2.98
CA GLY A 82 14.86 32.79 -2.24
C GLY A 82 15.54 33.29 -0.95
N VAL A 83 14.74 33.84 -0.06
CA VAL A 83 15.20 34.32 1.26
C VAL A 83 15.38 33.13 2.19
N ARG A 84 16.55 33.04 2.85
CA ARG A 84 16.77 31.98 3.85
C ARG A 84 15.76 32.14 4.98
N GLN A 85 14.97 31.10 5.19
CA GLN A 85 14.03 31.03 6.30
C GLN A 85 14.71 30.41 7.52
N HIS A 86 14.26 30.83 8.71
CA HIS A 86 14.68 30.28 9.98
C HIS A 86 13.41 29.87 10.75
N GLN A 87 13.30 28.62 11.07
CA GLN A 87 12.20 28.11 11.89
C GLN A 87 12.77 27.55 13.19
N VAL A 88 12.17 27.97 14.30
CA VAL A 88 12.42 27.32 15.60
C VAL A 88 11.58 26.08 15.68
N VAL A 89 12.20 25.00 16.10
CA VAL A 89 11.54 23.70 16.31
C VAL A 89 11.67 23.38 17.80
N ASP A 90 10.55 23.09 18.44
CA ASP A 90 10.47 22.71 19.85
C ASP A 90 9.83 21.34 19.96
N VAL A 91 10.64 20.35 20.33
CA VAL A 91 10.19 18.97 20.51
C VAL A 91 9.70 18.82 21.95
N CYS A 92 8.41 18.65 22.12
CA CYS A 92 7.77 18.51 23.41
C CYS A 92 7.26 17.11 23.63
N GLU A 93 7.32 16.62 24.86
CA GLU A 93 6.57 15.44 25.24
C GLU A 93 5.07 15.75 25.11
N ASN A 94 4.37 14.94 24.32
CA ASN A 94 2.93 15.07 24.17
C ASN A 94 2.24 14.39 25.36
N GLU A 95 1.36 15.12 26.05
CA GLU A 95 0.47 14.55 27.05
C GLU A 95 -0.81 14.07 26.32
N TYR A 96 -0.99 12.76 26.21
CA TYR A 96 -2.21 12.15 25.69
C TYR A 96 -2.89 11.33 26.76
N ASP A 97 -4.22 11.41 26.80
CA ASP A 97 -5.06 10.68 27.76
C ASP A 97 -5.07 9.15 27.50
N GLU A 98 -4.76 8.71 26.26
CA GLU A 98 -4.73 7.32 25.88
C GLU A 98 -3.30 6.87 25.53
N HIS A 99 -2.82 5.86 26.23
CA HIS A 99 -1.52 5.23 25.98
C HIS A 99 -1.72 4.00 25.08
N PRO A 100 -1.19 4.01 23.83
CA PRO A 100 -1.41 2.90 22.89
C PRO A 100 -0.75 1.58 23.34
N PHE A 101 0.17 1.64 24.31
CA PHE A 101 0.91 0.49 24.85
C PHE A 101 0.33 -0.06 26.15
N ASP A 102 -0.77 0.51 26.65
CA ASP A 102 -1.44 -0.01 27.85
C ASP A 102 -2.20 -1.29 27.52
N ALA A 103 -2.36 -2.15 28.51
CA ALA A 103 -3.12 -3.38 28.40
C ALA A 103 -4.60 -3.09 28.06
N VAL A 104 -5.16 -3.88 27.15
CA VAL A 104 -6.53 -3.72 26.67
C VAL A 104 -7.44 -4.79 27.28
N ASN A 105 -8.32 -4.39 28.18
CA ASN A 105 -9.36 -5.25 28.72
C ASN A 105 -10.64 -5.14 27.88
N SER A 106 -10.86 -6.10 26.98
CA SER A 106 -11.97 -6.13 26.04
C SER A 106 -12.39 -7.56 25.71
N ASP A 107 -13.32 -7.72 24.79
CA ASP A 107 -13.71 -8.99 24.19
C ASP A 107 -13.58 -8.91 22.65
N LEU A 108 -13.54 -10.06 21.99
CA LEU A 108 -13.31 -10.16 20.54
C LEU A 108 -14.37 -9.40 19.74
N ASN A 109 -15.65 -9.54 20.08
CA ASN A 109 -16.73 -8.92 19.33
C ASN A 109 -16.70 -7.38 19.44
N THR A 110 -16.34 -6.85 20.60
CA THR A 110 -16.16 -5.41 20.82
C THR A 110 -14.96 -4.89 20.01
N VAL A 111 -13.84 -5.57 20.07
CA VAL A 111 -12.61 -5.19 19.33
C VAL A 111 -12.84 -5.24 17.82
N LEU A 112 -13.53 -6.25 17.31
CA LEU A 112 -13.84 -6.36 15.87
C LEU A 112 -14.75 -5.25 15.34
N GLN A 113 -15.52 -4.60 16.21
CA GLN A 113 -16.36 -3.44 15.86
C GLN A 113 -15.65 -2.08 16.02
N ASP A 114 -14.40 -2.02 16.53
CA ASP A 114 -13.64 -0.78 16.55
C ASP A 114 -13.45 -0.21 15.13
N ALA A 115 -13.46 1.11 15.01
CA ALA A 115 -13.38 1.80 13.73
C ALA A 115 -12.11 1.46 12.92
N ASN A 116 -11.00 1.22 13.62
CA ASN A 116 -9.73 0.87 12.99
C ASN A 116 -9.58 -0.65 12.70
N VAL A 117 -10.50 -1.47 13.23
CA VAL A 117 -10.47 -2.94 13.11
C VAL A 117 -11.52 -3.46 12.14
N ALA A 118 -12.71 -2.82 12.14
CA ALA A 118 -13.88 -3.25 11.38
C ALA A 118 -13.63 -3.35 9.87
N SER A 119 -14.38 -4.24 9.24
CA SER A 119 -14.23 -4.56 7.82
C SER A 119 -14.58 -3.40 6.90
N GLN A 120 -13.75 -3.19 5.90
CA GLN A 120 -14.00 -2.28 4.77
C GLN A 120 -14.26 -3.07 3.47
N ILE A 121 -14.68 -4.34 3.55
CA ILE A 121 -14.88 -5.20 2.39
C ILE A 121 -15.89 -4.59 1.41
N GLY A 122 -16.99 -4.01 1.90
CA GLY A 122 -17.99 -3.35 1.05
C GLY A 122 -17.41 -2.17 0.26
N LEU A 123 -16.46 -1.41 0.83
CA LEU A 123 -15.73 -0.38 0.10
C LEU A 123 -14.79 -0.99 -0.94
N ALA A 124 -14.04 -2.02 -0.58
CA ALA A 124 -13.11 -2.69 -1.50
C ALA A 124 -13.83 -3.32 -2.70
N GLU A 125 -15.02 -3.87 -2.50
CA GLU A 125 -15.84 -4.49 -3.55
C GLU A 125 -16.47 -3.48 -4.54
N MET A 126 -16.42 -2.18 -4.24
CA MET A 126 -16.81 -1.13 -5.19
C MET A 126 -15.80 -0.93 -6.32
N PHE A 127 -14.61 -1.50 -6.20
CA PHE A 127 -13.52 -1.38 -7.17
C PHE A 127 -13.17 -2.73 -7.79
N ASP A 128 -12.50 -2.69 -8.95
CA ASP A 128 -12.01 -3.91 -9.61
C ASP A 128 -10.92 -4.58 -8.76
N ALA A 129 -11.22 -5.76 -8.26
CA ALA A 129 -10.31 -6.53 -7.42
C ALA A 129 -9.22 -7.24 -8.24
N SER A 130 -9.47 -7.48 -9.54
CA SER A 130 -8.49 -8.07 -10.45
C SER A 130 -8.35 -7.21 -11.71
N ILE A 131 -7.11 -6.81 -12.03
CA ILE A 131 -6.82 -6.02 -13.22
C ILE A 131 -6.12 -6.92 -14.24
N GLY A 132 -6.88 -7.37 -15.24
CA GLY A 132 -6.38 -8.28 -16.26
C GLY A 132 -5.94 -9.61 -15.67
N LYS A 133 -4.77 -10.11 -16.10
CA LYS A 133 -4.21 -11.42 -15.68
C LYS A 133 -3.07 -11.30 -14.66
N SER A 134 -2.82 -10.14 -14.11
CA SER A 134 -1.62 -9.86 -13.29
C SER A 134 -1.81 -10.10 -11.80
N THR A 135 -3.04 -10.13 -11.30
CA THR A 135 -3.35 -10.29 -9.87
C THR A 135 -2.89 -11.66 -9.37
N VAL A 136 -2.05 -11.66 -8.33
CA VAL A 136 -1.59 -12.87 -7.63
C VAL A 136 -2.40 -13.09 -6.36
N LEU A 137 -2.64 -12.04 -5.58
CA LEU A 137 -3.53 -12.07 -4.41
C LEU A 137 -4.71 -11.12 -4.65
N MET A 138 -5.92 -11.60 -4.34
CA MET A 138 -7.11 -10.76 -4.26
C MET A 138 -7.04 -9.91 -2.97
N PRO A 139 -7.77 -8.80 -2.85
CA PRO A 139 -7.78 -7.99 -1.63
C PRO A 139 -8.16 -8.77 -0.36
N PHE A 140 -8.98 -9.79 -0.54
CA PHE A 140 -9.38 -10.71 0.52
C PHE A 140 -9.11 -12.15 0.08
N GLY A 141 -8.44 -12.91 0.94
CA GLY A 141 -8.03 -14.30 0.69
C GLY A 141 -8.90 -15.34 1.36
N GLY A 142 -8.49 -16.60 1.18
CA GLY A 142 -9.20 -17.78 1.65
C GLY A 142 -10.31 -18.24 0.70
N LYS A 143 -10.90 -19.39 1.00
CA LYS A 143 -11.95 -20.02 0.19
C LYS A 143 -13.17 -19.10 -0.03
N TYR A 144 -13.53 -18.31 0.96
CA TYR A 144 -14.68 -17.40 0.95
C TYR A 144 -14.29 -15.94 0.70
N GLN A 145 -12.99 -15.65 0.47
CA GLN A 145 -12.46 -14.30 0.24
C GLN A 145 -12.87 -13.29 1.33
N LEU A 146 -12.62 -13.65 2.59
CA LEU A 146 -12.99 -12.84 3.76
C LEU A 146 -11.78 -12.45 4.63
N THR A 147 -10.59 -13.03 4.44
CA THR A 147 -9.38 -12.64 5.15
C THR A 147 -8.70 -11.48 4.42
N PRO A 148 -8.52 -10.29 5.03
CA PRO A 148 -7.76 -9.20 4.40
C PRO A 148 -6.31 -9.64 4.16
N GLU A 149 -5.81 -9.41 2.95
CA GLU A 149 -4.41 -9.71 2.64
C GLU A 149 -3.46 -8.60 3.13
N GLU A 150 -2.19 -8.93 3.30
CA GLU A 150 -1.19 -8.03 3.86
C GLU A 150 -0.72 -6.95 2.87
N GLY A 151 -0.99 -7.10 1.60
CA GLY A 151 -0.59 -6.13 0.59
C GLY A 151 -1.03 -6.51 -0.82
N SER A 152 -0.62 -5.72 -1.79
CA SER A 152 -0.89 -5.95 -3.21
C SER A 152 0.24 -6.74 -3.85
N VAL A 153 -0.11 -7.84 -4.52
CA VAL A 153 0.84 -8.69 -5.26
C VAL A 153 0.36 -8.84 -6.70
N GLN A 154 1.13 -8.29 -7.64
CA GLN A 154 0.79 -8.26 -9.06
C GLN A 154 1.96 -8.78 -9.91
N LYS A 155 1.70 -9.64 -10.89
CA LYS A 155 2.71 -10.02 -11.88
C LYS A 155 3.19 -8.80 -12.66
N LEU A 156 4.47 -8.75 -13.00
CA LEU A 156 5.00 -7.66 -13.83
C LEU A 156 4.34 -7.68 -15.22
N PRO A 157 3.98 -6.50 -15.75
CA PRO A 157 3.33 -6.39 -17.06
C PRO A 157 4.36 -6.54 -18.19
N VAL A 158 4.67 -7.78 -18.53
CA VAL A 158 5.62 -8.12 -19.61
C VAL A 158 4.90 -8.72 -20.81
N HIS A 159 5.55 -8.69 -21.98
CA HIS A 159 5.10 -9.47 -23.13
C HIS A 159 5.28 -10.97 -22.83
N GLY A 160 4.21 -11.74 -22.93
CA GLY A 160 4.19 -13.17 -22.62
C GLY A 160 3.87 -13.47 -21.17
N MET A 161 4.52 -14.47 -20.59
CA MET A 161 4.28 -14.97 -19.24
C MET A 161 5.47 -14.68 -18.33
N THR A 162 5.19 -14.34 -17.07
CA THR A 162 6.20 -14.20 -16.02
C THR A 162 5.71 -14.79 -14.71
N ASN A 163 6.62 -15.30 -13.89
CA ASN A 163 6.42 -15.64 -12.51
C ASN A 163 7.04 -14.62 -11.54
N THR A 164 7.54 -13.49 -12.05
CA THR A 164 8.00 -12.39 -11.22
C THR A 164 6.84 -11.45 -10.94
N CYS A 165 6.66 -11.08 -9.69
CA CYS A 165 5.62 -10.16 -9.23
C CYS A 165 6.23 -8.99 -8.44
N SER A 166 5.53 -7.87 -8.44
CA SER A 166 5.74 -6.79 -7.49
C SER A 166 4.95 -7.09 -6.22
N VAL A 167 5.51 -6.74 -5.08
CA VAL A 167 4.89 -6.84 -3.77
C VAL A 167 4.93 -5.47 -3.15
N MET A 168 3.77 -4.92 -2.81
CA MET A 168 3.63 -3.60 -2.22
C MET A 168 2.79 -3.66 -0.96
N THR A 169 3.30 -3.01 0.10
CA THR A 169 2.65 -2.92 1.41
C THR A 169 2.67 -1.50 1.92
N TYR A 170 2.01 -1.27 3.04
CA TYR A 170 2.11 -0.01 3.76
C TYR A 170 2.08 -0.26 5.27
N GLY A 171 2.54 0.73 6.05
CA GLY A 171 2.45 0.74 7.50
C GLY A 171 1.99 2.10 8.01
N TYR A 172 1.09 2.08 8.99
CA TYR A 172 0.59 3.26 9.69
C TYR A 172 -0.26 2.88 10.89
N ASP A 173 0.03 3.48 12.04
CA ASP A 173 -0.80 3.38 13.22
C ASP A 173 -1.15 4.78 13.75
N PRO A 174 -2.42 5.23 13.63
CA PRO A 174 -2.84 6.56 14.05
C PRO A 174 -2.76 6.78 15.56
N LYS A 175 -2.92 5.76 16.40
CA LYS A 175 -2.85 5.90 17.87
C LYS A 175 -1.39 6.12 18.29
N VAL A 176 -0.48 5.32 17.75
CA VAL A 176 0.96 5.47 18.03
C VAL A 176 1.48 6.80 17.47
N SER A 177 1.09 7.18 16.24
CA SER A 177 1.49 8.44 15.62
C SER A 177 1.00 9.67 16.38
N LYS A 178 -0.22 9.62 16.91
CA LYS A 178 -0.78 10.66 17.77
C LYS A 178 -0.08 10.74 19.11
N TYR A 179 0.27 9.60 19.70
CA TYR A 179 1.00 9.50 20.96
C TYR A 179 2.43 10.03 20.83
N SER A 180 3.16 9.61 19.81
CA SER A 180 4.51 10.07 19.49
C SER A 180 4.75 10.01 17.98
N PRO A 181 4.96 11.16 17.31
CA PRO A 181 5.30 11.19 15.89
C PRO A 181 6.55 10.36 15.56
N TYR A 182 7.54 10.36 16.46
CA TYR A 182 8.75 9.55 16.33
C TYR A 182 8.43 8.04 16.29
N LEU A 183 7.66 7.56 17.28
CA LEU A 183 7.26 6.14 17.33
C LEU A 183 6.34 5.78 16.17
N GLY A 184 5.37 6.64 15.86
CA GLY A 184 4.46 6.43 14.73
C GLY A 184 5.20 6.25 13.42
N ALA A 185 6.18 7.11 13.14
CA ALA A 185 7.02 7.01 11.96
C ALA A 185 7.93 5.76 11.98
N SER A 186 8.54 5.44 13.11
CA SER A 186 9.35 4.23 13.28
C SER A 186 8.54 2.96 13.03
N TYR A 187 7.36 2.84 13.65
CA TYR A 187 6.48 1.69 13.48
C TYR A 187 5.81 1.62 12.11
N SER A 188 5.66 2.74 11.40
CA SER A 188 5.17 2.71 10.01
C SER A 188 6.13 1.93 9.10
N VAL A 189 7.46 2.11 9.29
CA VAL A 189 8.47 1.34 8.58
C VAL A 189 8.45 -0.13 9.02
N VAL A 190 8.41 -0.39 10.34
CA VAL A 190 8.33 -1.75 10.89
C VAL A 190 7.14 -2.52 10.31
N GLU A 191 5.95 -1.93 10.33
CA GLU A 191 4.74 -2.58 9.83
C GLU A 191 4.81 -2.84 8.32
N ALA A 192 5.28 -1.86 7.53
CA ALA A 192 5.41 -2.04 6.09
C ALA A 192 6.35 -3.22 5.75
N LEU A 193 7.50 -3.34 6.43
CA LEU A 193 8.47 -4.41 6.21
C LEU A 193 8.00 -5.76 6.79
N ALA A 194 7.32 -5.75 7.94
CA ALA A 194 6.69 -6.94 8.49
C ALA A 194 5.68 -7.56 7.52
N ARG A 195 4.83 -6.74 6.91
CA ARG A 195 3.87 -7.18 5.88
C ARG A 195 4.55 -7.73 4.63
N ILE A 196 5.65 -7.12 4.16
CA ILE A 196 6.47 -7.68 3.07
C ILE A 196 6.91 -9.10 3.42
N THR A 197 7.40 -9.30 4.65
CA THR A 197 7.84 -10.61 5.14
C THR A 197 6.68 -11.59 5.24
N ALA A 198 5.54 -11.16 5.78
CA ALA A 198 4.33 -11.99 5.89
C ALA A 198 3.81 -12.46 4.53
N LEU A 199 4.03 -11.70 3.46
CA LEU A 199 3.72 -12.08 2.08
C LEU A 199 4.76 -13.03 1.45
N GLY A 200 5.84 -13.38 2.14
CA GLY A 200 6.90 -14.28 1.66
C GLY A 200 8.02 -13.59 0.88
N ALA A 201 8.03 -12.27 0.81
CA ALA A 201 9.05 -11.50 0.10
C ALA A 201 10.21 -11.07 1.02
N ASP A 202 11.36 -10.79 0.43
CA ASP A 202 12.58 -10.38 1.13
C ASP A 202 12.56 -8.87 1.42
N TYR A 203 12.44 -8.48 2.69
CA TYR A 203 12.41 -7.08 3.11
C TYR A 203 13.71 -6.31 2.78
N LYS A 204 14.87 -6.99 2.74
CA LYS A 204 16.18 -6.38 2.43
C LYS A 204 16.25 -5.78 1.02
N LYS A 205 15.40 -6.25 0.13
CA LYS A 205 15.29 -5.74 -1.25
C LYS A 205 14.33 -4.59 -1.41
N CYS A 206 13.64 -4.20 -0.34
CA CYS A 206 12.64 -3.14 -0.40
C CYS A 206 13.24 -1.76 -0.69
N ARG A 207 12.41 -0.95 -1.32
CA ARG A 207 12.55 0.50 -1.37
C ARG A 207 11.30 1.11 -0.78
N LEU A 208 11.47 2.23 -0.06
CA LEU A 208 10.39 2.88 0.66
C LEU A 208 9.96 4.16 -0.06
N SER A 209 8.72 4.54 0.14
CA SER A 209 8.18 5.86 -0.18
C SER A 209 7.33 6.32 0.99
N ASN A 210 7.62 7.51 1.53
CA ASN A 210 6.95 7.99 2.73
C ASN A 210 6.00 9.13 2.39
N GLN A 211 4.79 9.09 2.94
CA GLN A 211 3.80 10.16 2.80
C GLN A 211 3.55 10.78 4.18
N GLU A 212 3.72 12.09 4.27
CA GLU A 212 3.55 12.84 5.51
C GLU A 212 2.37 13.80 5.42
N TYR A 213 1.57 13.85 6.49
CA TYR A 213 0.45 14.78 6.62
C TYR A 213 0.43 15.35 8.04
N PHE A 214 0.50 16.68 8.13
CA PHE A 214 0.44 17.40 9.39
C PHE A 214 -0.55 18.56 9.29
N GLU A 215 -1.00 19.07 10.43
CA GLU A 215 -1.82 20.27 10.49
C GLU A 215 -1.08 21.49 9.94
N HIS A 216 -1.78 22.59 9.77
CA HIS A 216 -1.13 23.86 9.38
C HIS A 216 -0.21 24.34 10.50
N LEU A 217 1.09 24.36 10.22
CA LEU A 217 2.14 24.62 11.23
C LEU A 217 2.32 26.10 11.55
N GLY A 218 2.14 27.00 10.58
CA GLY A 218 2.36 28.44 10.75
C GLY A 218 3.77 28.75 11.25
N ALA A 219 3.88 29.60 12.28
CA ALA A 219 5.12 29.94 12.96
C ALA A 219 5.27 29.26 14.34
N ASP A 220 4.44 28.30 14.64
CA ASP A 220 4.39 27.60 15.92
C ASP A 220 5.53 26.59 16.03
N ALA A 221 6.43 26.78 16.98
CA ALA A 221 7.61 25.93 17.16
C ALA A 221 7.27 24.50 17.60
N GLN A 222 6.20 24.31 18.38
CA GLN A 222 5.77 22.99 18.85
C GLN A 222 5.11 22.20 17.70
N LYS A 223 4.29 22.87 16.88
CA LYS A 223 3.73 22.22 15.68
C LYS A 223 4.81 21.74 14.72
N TRP A 224 5.89 22.52 14.55
CA TRP A 224 7.07 22.12 13.77
C TRP A 224 7.85 20.98 14.42
N GLY A 225 7.71 20.77 15.74
CA GLY A 225 8.26 19.62 16.45
C GLY A 225 7.76 18.28 15.93
N GLN A 226 6.48 18.19 15.58
CA GLN A 226 5.83 16.94 15.15
C GLN A 226 6.45 16.35 13.86
N PRO A 227 6.54 17.06 12.72
CA PRO A 227 7.21 16.55 11.54
C PRO A 227 8.71 16.29 11.77
N PHE A 228 9.36 17.09 12.62
CA PHE A 228 10.77 16.86 12.96
C PHE A 228 10.97 15.54 13.70
N GLU A 229 10.15 15.25 14.71
CA GLU A 229 10.18 13.97 15.42
C GLU A 229 9.91 12.78 14.47
N ALA A 230 8.89 12.93 13.62
CA ALA A 230 8.54 11.89 12.64
C ALA A 230 9.71 11.60 11.69
N LEU A 231 10.39 12.65 11.20
CA LEU A 231 11.57 12.52 10.35
C LEU A 231 12.70 11.74 11.06
N LEU A 232 12.95 12.02 12.34
CA LEU A 232 13.94 11.26 13.13
C LEU A 232 13.58 9.78 13.23
N GLY A 233 12.32 9.48 13.53
CA GLY A 233 11.84 8.09 13.58
C GLY A 233 11.99 7.34 12.24
N LEU A 234 11.69 8.01 11.12
CA LEU A 234 11.91 7.48 9.77
C LEU A 234 13.39 7.20 9.50
N ILE A 235 14.28 8.13 9.87
CA ILE A 235 15.72 7.99 9.63
C ILE A 235 16.26 6.81 10.44
N ASP A 236 15.94 6.73 11.72
CA ASP A 236 16.42 5.65 12.58
C ASP A 236 15.98 4.28 12.07
N ALA A 237 14.71 4.13 11.69
CA ALA A 237 14.19 2.87 11.17
C ALA A 237 14.84 2.48 9.82
N GLN A 238 14.99 3.43 8.89
CA GLN A 238 15.62 3.18 7.60
C GLN A 238 17.09 2.79 7.73
N LEU A 239 17.82 3.44 8.63
CA LEU A 239 19.22 3.09 8.90
C LEU A 239 19.35 1.71 9.55
N ALA A 240 18.46 1.38 10.49
CA ALA A 240 18.46 0.10 11.18
C ALA A 240 18.19 -1.09 10.23
N PHE A 241 17.22 -0.94 9.32
CA PHE A 241 16.86 -1.98 8.34
C PHE A 241 17.67 -1.92 7.04
N GLU A 242 18.45 -0.87 6.82
CA GLU A 242 19.18 -0.63 5.56
C GLU A 242 18.24 -0.55 4.33
N THR A 243 17.02 -0.06 4.54
CA THR A 243 15.97 0.07 3.51
C THR A 243 15.73 1.54 3.17
N PRO A 244 16.34 2.09 2.12
CA PRO A 244 16.25 3.51 1.81
C PRO A 244 14.92 3.89 1.17
N SER A 245 14.45 5.11 1.48
CA SER A 245 13.40 5.78 0.72
C SER A 245 13.92 6.26 -0.63
N ILE A 246 13.11 6.07 -1.67
CA ILE A 246 13.37 6.59 -3.02
C ILE A 246 12.67 7.93 -3.27
N GLY A 247 11.76 8.31 -2.39
CA GLY A 247 10.97 9.53 -2.49
C GLY A 247 9.84 9.54 -1.49
N GLY A 248 8.95 10.48 -1.67
CA GLY A 248 7.79 10.67 -0.83
C GLY A 248 7.09 11.98 -1.14
N LYS A 249 6.17 12.36 -0.27
CA LYS A 249 5.46 13.63 -0.30
C LYS A 249 5.15 14.08 1.11
N ASP A 250 5.23 15.38 1.33
CA ASP A 250 4.79 16.04 2.56
C ASP A 250 3.62 16.99 2.31
N SER A 251 2.81 17.20 3.32
CA SER A 251 1.75 18.19 3.33
C SER A 251 1.55 18.73 4.75
N MET A 252 1.74 20.04 4.91
CA MET A 252 1.58 20.76 6.18
C MET A 252 0.34 21.68 6.15
N SER A 253 -0.74 21.20 5.51
CA SER A 253 -1.98 21.95 5.32
C SER A 253 -3.24 21.17 5.75
N GLY A 254 -3.07 20.17 6.61
CA GLY A 254 -4.15 19.30 7.09
C GLY A 254 -5.03 19.95 8.17
N THR A 255 -5.46 21.20 7.94
CA THR A 255 -6.37 21.92 8.84
C THR A 255 -7.58 22.41 8.07
N TYR A 256 -8.76 22.11 8.57
CA TYR A 256 -10.02 22.64 8.07
C TYR A 256 -10.86 23.15 9.25
N LYS A 257 -10.95 24.48 9.41
CA LYS A 257 -11.55 25.13 10.56
C LYS A 257 -10.87 24.70 11.87
N ASP A 258 -11.60 24.02 12.75
CA ASP A 258 -11.21 23.45 14.04
C ASP A 258 -10.83 21.96 13.96
N ILE A 259 -10.83 21.40 12.77
CA ILE A 259 -10.43 20.00 12.54
C ILE A 259 -8.98 19.98 12.04
N HIS A 260 -8.14 19.22 12.73
CA HIS A 260 -6.74 19.05 12.41
C HIS A 260 -6.45 17.59 12.13
N VAL A 261 -5.70 17.31 11.05
CA VAL A 261 -5.18 15.97 10.83
C VAL A 261 -4.19 15.63 11.95
N PRO A 262 -4.27 14.44 12.56
CA PRO A 262 -3.24 14.02 13.51
C PRO A 262 -1.91 13.82 12.78
N PRO A 263 -0.77 13.84 13.51
CA PRO A 263 0.52 13.48 12.93
C PRO A 263 0.41 12.17 12.16
N THR A 264 0.76 12.21 10.88
CA THR A 264 0.57 11.06 9.99
C THR A 264 1.81 10.85 9.15
N VAL A 265 2.43 9.67 9.28
CA VAL A 265 3.45 9.18 8.36
C VAL A 265 3.04 7.78 7.91
N ILE A 266 2.80 7.64 6.61
CA ILE A 266 2.52 6.36 5.99
C ILE A 266 3.75 5.93 5.21
N THR A 267 4.32 4.79 5.56
CA THR A 267 5.42 4.18 4.82
C THR A 267 4.87 3.15 3.84
N PHE A 268 5.16 3.32 2.57
CA PHE A 268 4.94 2.30 1.54
C PHE A 268 6.25 1.57 1.28
N ALA A 269 6.20 0.23 1.21
CA ALA A 269 7.34 -0.61 0.86
C ALA A 269 7.04 -1.37 -0.43
N VAL A 270 8.01 -1.41 -1.35
CA VAL A 270 7.89 -2.14 -2.61
C VAL A 270 9.13 -3.01 -2.83
N THR A 271 8.89 -4.24 -3.29
CA THR A 271 9.93 -5.19 -3.69
C THR A 271 9.42 -6.11 -4.80
N THR A 272 10.24 -7.05 -5.22
CA THR A 272 9.86 -8.11 -6.17
C THR A 272 10.04 -9.49 -5.55
N ALA A 273 9.20 -10.43 -5.97
CA ALA A 273 9.28 -11.83 -5.56
C ALA A 273 8.91 -12.77 -6.73
N LYS A 274 8.97 -14.07 -6.51
CA LYS A 274 8.37 -15.07 -7.38
C LYS A 274 6.96 -15.40 -6.90
N THR A 275 6.05 -15.64 -7.83
CA THR A 275 4.66 -15.98 -7.48
C THR A 275 4.55 -17.22 -6.60
N ASP A 276 5.47 -18.17 -6.76
CA ASP A 276 5.51 -19.42 -5.99
C ASP A 276 5.98 -19.24 -4.54
N ASP A 277 6.59 -18.08 -4.23
CA ASP A 277 7.07 -17.74 -2.89
C ASP A 277 6.02 -16.94 -2.09
N ILE A 278 4.96 -16.51 -2.75
CA ILE A 278 3.92 -15.69 -2.11
C ILE A 278 3.05 -16.54 -1.18
N VAL A 279 2.84 -15.98 0.00
CA VAL A 279 2.01 -16.55 1.07
C VAL A 279 0.83 -15.64 1.34
N SER A 280 -0.34 -16.19 1.57
CA SER A 280 -1.56 -15.42 1.91
C SER A 280 -1.82 -15.45 3.41
N ALA A 281 -2.63 -14.48 3.89
CA ALA A 281 -2.92 -14.34 5.31
C ALA A 281 -3.95 -15.35 5.85
N SER A 282 -4.80 -15.97 5.01
CA SER A 282 -5.84 -16.86 5.47
C SER A 282 -5.30 -18.19 5.97
N PHE A 283 -5.80 -18.69 7.10
CA PHE A 283 -5.54 -20.05 7.57
C PHE A 283 -5.97 -21.11 6.54
N LYS A 284 -5.21 -22.23 6.48
CA LYS A 284 -5.33 -23.25 5.43
C LYS A 284 -6.02 -24.53 5.92
N ASN A 285 -5.39 -25.23 6.88
CA ASN A 285 -5.79 -26.58 7.18
C ASN A 285 -5.99 -26.83 8.69
N PRO A 286 -7.08 -27.49 9.08
CA PRO A 286 -7.18 -28.05 10.43
C PRO A 286 -6.01 -29.00 10.75
N GLY A 287 -5.47 -28.89 11.94
CA GLY A 287 -4.32 -29.68 12.42
C GLY A 287 -2.97 -28.96 12.30
N ASP A 288 -2.87 -27.88 11.52
CA ASP A 288 -1.67 -27.07 11.42
C ASP A 288 -1.43 -26.26 12.70
N TYR A 289 -0.18 -25.94 12.94
CA TYR A 289 0.30 -25.26 14.14
C TYR A 289 0.25 -23.73 13.98
N VAL A 290 -0.13 -23.03 15.05
CA VAL A 290 -0.16 -21.56 15.09
C VAL A 290 0.95 -21.07 16.01
N TYR A 291 1.83 -20.23 15.45
CA TYR A 291 2.93 -19.63 16.19
C TYR A 291 2.80 -18.11 16.26
N LEU A 292 3.24 -17.55 17.39
CA LEU A 292 3.52 -16.15 17.55
C LEU A 292 5.00 -15.89 17.29
N VAL A 293 5.30 -15.00 16.36
CA VAL A 293 6.63 -14.40 16.15
C VAL A 293 6.63 -13.06 16.86
N LYS A 294 7.12 -13.06 18.11
CA LYS A 294 6.97 -11.93 19.01
C LYS A 294 8.03 -10.85 18.77
N HIS A 295 7.61 -9.60 18.72
CA HIS A 295 8.46 -8.43 18.86
C HIS A 295 8.29 -7.83 20.23
N THR A 296 9.39 -7.55 20.93
CA THR A 296 9.40 -6.88 22.23
C THR A 296 10.15 -5.56 22.10
N PRO A 297 9.45 -4.42 22.20
CA PRO A 297 10.08 -3.11 22.15
C PRO A 297 11.18 -2.95 23.22
N VAL A 298 12.18 -2.13 22.92
CA VAL A 298 13.18 -1.71 23.90
C VAL A 298 12.65 -0.53 24.76
N LYS A 299 13.50 0.08 25.55
CA LYS A 299 13.13 1.21 26.41
C LYS A 299 12.38 2.29 25.63
N ASN A 300 11.36 2.91 26.25
CA ASN A 300 10.51 3.93 25.69
C ASN A 300 9.70 3.47 24.46
N ASN A 301 9.37 2.19 24.39
CA ASN A 301 8.60 1.58 23.30
C ASN A 301 9.24 1.72 21.90
N VAL A 302 10.53 2.02 21.83
CA VAL A 302 11.26 2.06 20.55
C VAL A 302 11.35 0.64 19.99
N PRO A 303 11.16 0.43 18.66
CA PRO A 303 11.28 -0.88 18.05
C PRO A 303 12.63 -1.54 18.33
N ASN A 304 12.62 -2.82 18.65
CA ASN A 304 13.84 -3.63 18.76
C ASN A 304 14.24 -4.11 17.36
N TYR A 305 14.96 -3.26 16.64
CA TYR A 305 15.31 -3.50 15.26
C TYR A 305 16.14 -4.78 15.04
N GLU A 306 17.01 -5.14 15.98
CA GLU A 306 17.80 -6.37 15.87
C GLU A 306 16.89 -7.61 15.92
N GLN A 307 16.02 -7.67 16.93
CA GLN A 307 15.05 -8.77 17.07
C GLN A 307 14.13 -8.84 15.83
N LEU A 308 13.67 -7.69 15.33
CA LEU A 308 12.81 -7.64 14.14
C LEU A 308 13.51 -8.21 12.90
N LYS A 309 14.79 -7.88 12.69
CA LYS A 309 15.57 -8.43 11.57
C LYS A 309 15.69 -9.95 11.67
N GLU A 310 16.04 -10.47 12.84
CA GLU A 310 16.14 -11.91 13.10
C GLU A 310 14.80 -12.62 12.87
N ASN A 311 13.71 -12.05 13.40
CA ASN A 311 12.35 -12.55 13.19
C ASN A 311 11.99 -12.61 11.70
N PHE A 312 12.21 -11.52 10.96
CA PHE A 312 11.88 -11.44 9.53
C PHE A 312 12.70 -12.42 8.70
N GLU A 313 13.97 -12.58 9.00
CA GLU A 313 14.84 -13.54 8.32
C GLU A 313 14.42 -14.98 8.58
N THR A 314 14.07 -15.30 9.83
CA THR A 314 13.59 -16.63 10.23
C THR A 314 12.27 -16.97 9.53
N VAL A 315 11.29 -16.06 9.56
CA VAL A 315 10.00 -16.28 8.93
C VAL A 315 10.17 -16.43 7.40
N HIS A 316 10.93 -15.53 6.75
CA HIS A 316 11.18 -15.61 5.32
C HIS A 316 11.85 -16.94 4.94
N LYS A 317 12.86 -17.39 5.67
CA LYS A 317 13.53 -18.67 5.46
C LYS A 317 12.55 -19.85 5.54
N LEU A 318 11.72 -19.90 6.59
CA LEU A 318 10.74 -20.96 6.79
C LEU A 318 9.65 -20.98 5.71
N MET A 319 9.28 -19.82 5.17
CA MET A 319 8.39 -19.72 4.01
C MET A 319 9.05 -20.24 2.73
N GLN A 320 10.33 -19.95 2.50
CA GLN A 320 11.07 -20.51 1.37
C GLN A 320 11.18 -22.05 1.47
N GLU A 321 11.30 -22.59 2.68
CA GLU A 321 11.26 -24.01 2.96
C GLU A 321 9.85 -24.62 2.88
N LYS A 322 8.80 -23.81 2.60
CA LYS A 322 7.39 -24.21 2.54
C LYS A 322 6.83 -24.78 3.86
N LYS A 323 7.45 -24.45 5.00
CA LYS A 323 7.01 -24.83 6.34
C LYS A 323 5.94 -23.90 6.89
N ILE A 324 6.07 -22.60 6.63
CA ILE A 324 5.05 -21.58 6.92
C ILE A 324 4.20 -21.38 5.65
N VAL A 325 2.88 -21.51 5.79
CA VAL A 325 1.91 -21.47 4.69
C VAL A 325 0.89 -20.35 4.78
N ALA A 326 0.76 -19.71 5.96
CA ALA A 326 0.00 -18.48 6.14
C ALA A 326 0.70 -17.58 7.15
N ALA A 327 0.60 -16.27 6.96
CA ALA A 327 1.13 -15.28 7.91
C ALA A 327 0.33 -13.98 7.85
N SER A 328 0.18 -13.34 9.01
CA SER A 328 -0.40 -11.99 9.12
C SER A 328 0.29 -11.21 10.23
N THR A 329 0.48 -9.92 10.01
CA THR A 329 1.06 -9.01 11.00
C THR A 329 0.01 -8.61 12.04
N ILE A 330 0.43 -8.42 13.28
CA ILE A 330 -0.46 -7.95 14.33
C ILE A 330 -0.58 -6.43 14.24
N LYS A 331 -1.83 -5.96 14.19
CA LYS A 331 -2.22 -4.56 14.01
C LYS A 331 -3.28 -4.18 15.06
N PHE A 332 -4.09 -3.16 14.76
CA PHE A 332 -5.25 -2.81 15.59
C PHE A 332 -6.10 -4.01 15.97
N GLY A 333 -6.46 -4.06 17.24
CA GLY A 333 -7.22 -5.16 17.84
C GLY A 333 -6.34 -6.33 18.27
N GLY A 334 -5.01 -6.17 18.18
CA GLY A 334 -4.04 -7.11 18.73
C GLY A 334 -4.04 -8.48 18.03
N LEU A 335 -3.50 -9.43 18.75
CA LEU A 335 -3.40 -10.84 18.36
C LEU A 335 -4.79 -11.45 18.08
N GLY A 336 -5.79 -11.16 18.95
CA GLY A 336 -7.14 -11.71 18.83
C GLY A 336 -7.83 -11.33 17.53
N ALA A 337 -7.82 -10.03 17.15
CA ALA A 337 -8.38 -9.59 15.88
C ALA A 337 -7.63 -10.14 14.67
N THR A 338 -6.30 -10.29 14.77
CA THR A 338 -5.48 -10.87 13.69
C THR A 338 -5.86 -12.33 13.46
N ILE A 339 -5.94 -13.13 14.51
CA ILE A 339 -6.35 -14.54 14.43
C ILE A 339 -7.77 -14.67 13.86
N ALA A 340 -8.71 -13.86 14.33
CA ALA A 340 -10.07 -13.88 13.81
C ALA A 340 -10.12 -13.59 12.30
N LYS A 341 -9.41 -12.56 11.84
CA LYS A 341 -9.31 -12.23 10.42
C LYS A 341 -8.67 -13.34 9.59
N MET A 342 -7.63 -14.01 10.10
CA MET A 342 -7.01 -15.17 9.44
C MET A 342 -7.98 -16.36 9.33
N ALA A 343 -8.85 -16.55 10.31
CA ALA A 343 -9.85 -17.62 10.33
C ALA A 343 -11.02 -17.41 9.34
N PHE A 344 -11.41 -16.16 9.06
CA PHE A 344 -12.61 -15.82 8.29
C PHE A 344 -12.58 -16.37 6.86
N GLY A 345 -11.43 -16.26 6.19
CA GLY A 345 -11.31 -16.55 4.75
C GLY A 345 -11.59 -18.01 4.37
N SER A 346 -11.23 -18.93 5.23
CA SER A 346 -11.47 -20.39 5.00
C SER A 346 -12.39 -20.99 6.05
N LYS A 347 -12.84 -20.22 7.03
CA LYS A 347 -13.68 -20.65 8.17
C LYS A 347 -13.05 -21.81 8.94
N VAL A 348 -11.74 -21.78 9.10
CA VAL A 348 -10.98 -22.75 9.88
C VAL A 348 -10.98 -22.33 11.34
N GLY A 349 -11.39 -23.23 12.23
CA GLY A 349 -11.40 -23.01 13.67
C GLY A 349 -9.98 -22.93 14.24
N VAL A 350 -9.81 -22.22 15.34
CA VAL A 350 -8.51 -22.03 15.98
C VAL A 350 -8.66 -21.98 17.48
N ALA A 351 -7.76 -22.67 18.20
CA ALA A 351 -7.67 -22.59 19.64
C ALA A 351 -6.24 -22.20 20.02
N ILE A 352 -6.12 -21.07 20.70
CA ILE A 352 -4.84 -20.57 21.22
C ILE A 352 -4.86 -20.42 22.73
N ASN A 353 -3.68 -20.54 23.30
CA ASN A 353 -3.41 -20.24 24.70
C ASN A 353 -2.08 -19.51 24.78
N THR A 354 -2.09 -18.29 25.34
CA THR A 354 -0.92 -17.42 25.46
C THR A 354 -1.01 -16.56 26.72
N GLU A 355 0.12 -16.16 27.27
CA GLU A 355 0.22 -15.19 28.36
C GLU A 355 0.19 -13.73 27.86
N GLU A 356 0.28 -13.52 26.54
CA GLU A 356 0.25 -12.19 25.95
C GLU A 356 -1.12 -11.53 26.06
N ASP A 357 -1.14 -10.19 26.11
CA ASP A 357 -2.37 -9.42 25.96
C ASP A 357 -2.91 -9.60 24.54
N VAL A 358 -4.00 -10.36 24.42
CA VAL A 358 -4.59 -10.72 23.11
C VAL A 358 -5.17 -9.53 22.34
N TYR A 359 -5.42 -8.41 23.00
CA TYR A 359 -5.99 -7.19 22.39
C TYR A 359 -5.07 -5.98 22.44
N GLY A 360 -3.94 -6.11 23.13
CA GLY A 360 -2.97 -5.05 23.33
C GLY A 360 -2.05 -4.80 22.12
N PHE A 361 -1.14 -3.88 22.32
CA PHE A 361 -0.16 -3.48 21.33
C PHE A 361 0.89 -4.61 21.09
N ASN A 362 1.01 -4.99 19.82
CA ASN A 362 1.97 -6.02 19.40
C ASN A 362 2.54 -5.73 17.99
N LEU A 363 2.67 -4.46 17.61
CA LEU A 363 3.20 -4.09 16.29
C LEU A 363 4.62 -4.64 16.08
N GLY A 364 4.85 -5.13 14.86
CA GLY A 364 6.10 -5.82 14.50
C GLY A 364 6.04 -7.32 14.74
N SER A 365 5.07 -7.81 15.54
CA SER A 365 4.82 -9.25 15.73
C SER A 365 3.97 -9.80 14.57
N MET A 366 4.03 -11.13 14.39
CA MET A 366 3.25 -11.85 13.37
C MET A 366 2.64 -13.12 13.94
N ILE A 367 1.50 -13.52 13.37
CA ILE A 367 0.92 -14.85 13.52
C ILE A 367 1.26 -15.64 12.26
N VAL A 368 1.78 -16.84 12.43
CA VAL A 368 2.10 -17.74 11.32
C VAL A 368 1.48 -19.12 11.50
N GLU A 369 1.05 -19.73 10.40
CA GLU A 369 0.61 -21.11 10.32
C GLU A 369 1.73 -21.98 9.77
N ALA A 370 2.05 -23.07 10.45
CA ALA A 370 3.05 -24.02 10.02
C ALA A 370 2.46 -25.44 9.88
N THR A 371 2.85 -26.13 8.81
CA THR A 371 2.38 -27.48 8.49
C THR A 371 3.03 -28.58 9.35
N GLU A 372 4.10 -28.26 10.07
CA GLU A 372 4.82 -29.15 10.96
C GLU A 372 5.24 -28.43 12.25
N SER A 373 5.53 -29.18 13.30
CA SER A 373 6.05 -28.62 14.53
C SER A 373 7.48 -28.07 14.30
N ILE A 374 7.66 -26.79 14.58
CA ILE A 374 8.93 -26.07 14.42
C ILE A 374 9.52 -25.79 15.82
N GLN A 375 10.80 -26.09 15.98
CA GLN A 375 11.57 -25.74 17.17
C GLN A 375 12.54 -24.62 16.79
N ASP A 376 12.18 -23.39 17.11
CA ASP A 376 12.98 -22.19 16.83
C ASP A 376 12.73 -21.17 17.93
N GLU A 377 13.76 -20.45 18.38
CA GLU A 377 13.66 -19.49 19.48
C GLU A 377 12.82 -18.23 19.14
N HIS A 378 12.60 -17.95 17.84
CA HIS A 378 11.79 -16.85 17.36
C HIS A 378 10.31 -17.19 17.22
N LEU A 379 9.94 -18.48 17.36
CA LEU A 379 8.58 -18.97 17.16
C LEU A 379 8.02 -19.56 18.45
N GLU A 380 7.03 -18.90 19.04
CA GLU A 380 6.28 -19.40 20.20
C GLU A 380 5.04 -20.16 19.72
N LEU A 381 4.95 -21.46 20.01
CA LEU A 381 3.75 -22.24 19.71
C LEU A 381 2.61 -21.79 20.63
N ILE A 382 1.59 -21.16 20.07
CA ILE A 382 0.44 -20.66 20.83
C ILE A 382 -0.84 -21.46 20.61
N GLY A 383 -0.93 -22.32 19.58
CA GLY A 383 -2.16 -23.06 19.31
C GLY A 383 -2.12 -23.97 18.10
N ILE A 384 -3.29 -24.53 17.80
CA ILE A 384 -3.51 -25.45 16.70
C ILE A 384 -4.84 -25.11 16.00
N LEU A 385 -4.86 -25.24 14.68
CA LEU A 385 -6.07 -25.10 13.87
C LEU A 385 -6.95 -26.36 13.99
N ASN A 386 -8.25 -26.17 13.90
CA ASN A 386 -9.24 -27.24 14.00
C ASN A 386 -10.43 -27.02 13.06
N ASP A 387 -11.39 -27.93 13.04
CA ASP A 387 -12.60 -27.89 12.21
C ASP A 387 -13.88 -27.50 12.97
N ASP A 388 -13.73 -26.96 14.22
CA ASP A 388 -14.87 -26.66 15.11
C ASP A 388 -15.64 -25.38 14.72
N SER A 389 -15.18 -24.62 13.73
CA SER A 389 -15.74 -23.32 13.32
C SER A 389 -15.81 -22.28 14.46
N LYS A 390 -14.88 -22.39 15.41
CA LYS A 390 -14.77 -21.50 16.58
C LYS A 390 -13.41 -20.84 16.66
N ILE A 391 -13.40 -19.68 17.28
CA ILE A 391 -12.20 -18.96 17.72
C ILE A 391 -12.14 -19.06 19.22
N VAL A 392 -11.10 -19.70 19.75
CA VAL A 392 -10.83 -19.83 21.17
C VAL A 392 -9.57 -19.04 21.49
N LEU A 393 -9.69 -18.01 22.30
CA LEU A 393 -8.60 -17.13 22.74
C LEU A 393 -8.51 -17.25 24.27
N ASN A 394 -7.59 -18.08 24.76
CA ASN A 394 -7.52 -18.46 26.18
C ASN A 394 -8.88 -19.00 26.66
N ASP A 395 -9.57 -18.30 27.56
CA ASP A 395 -10.89 -18.68 28.11
C ASP A 395 -12.08 -18.15 27.28
N GLU A 396 -11.83 -17.28 26.28
CA GLU A 396 -12.88 -16.71 25.45
C GLU A 396 -13.15 -17.61 24.25
N THR A 397 -14.43 -17.88 23.96
CA THR A 397 -14.87 -18.70 22.83
C THR A 397 -15.95 -17.95 22.03
N VAL A 398 -15.72 -17.78 20.72
CA VAL A 398 -16.65 -17.11 19.80
C VAL A 398 -16.82 -17.97 18.54
N GLU A 399 -18.07 -18.11 18.06
CA GLU A 399 -18.34 -18.73 16.76
C GLU A 399 -17.77 -17.84 15.63
N ILE A 400 -17.14 -18.41 14.61
CA ILE A 400 -16.57 -17.65 13.49
C ILE A 400 -17.63 -16.78 12.81
N GLU A 401 -18.85 -17.27 12.65
CA GLU A 401 -19.94 -16.50 12.03
C GLU A 401 -20.36 -15.29 12.85
N ASP A 402 -20.36 -15.40 14.18
CA ASP A 402 -20.71 -14.28 15.06
C ASP A 402 -19.59 -13.22 15.06
N ALA A 403 -18.32 -13.66 15.10
CA ALA A 403 -17.17 -12.77 14.98
C ALA A 403 -17.14 -12.07 13.60
N LEU A 404 -17.41 -12.78 12.52
CA LEU A 404 -17.48 -12.22 11.17
C LEU A 404 -18.61 -11.17 11.06
N LYS A 405 -19.77 -11.44 11.65
CA LYS A 405 -20.89 -10.51 11.69
C LYS A 405 -20.56 -9.25 12.49
N ALA A 406 -19.89 -9.40 13.64
CA ALA A 406 -19.40 -8.27 14.42
C ALA A 406 -18.42 -7.41 13.61
N TRP A 407 -17.46 -8.04 12.92
CA TRP A 407 -16.45 -7.37 12.11
C TRP A 407 -17.02 -6.61 10.91
N THR A 408 -18.05 -7.15 10.24
CA THR A 408 -18.63 -6.54 9.03
C THR A 408 -19.71 -5.49 9.33
N LYS A 409 -20.20 -5.41 10.57
CA LYS A 409 -21.37 -4.59 10.93
C LYS A 409 -21.14 -3.08 10.85
N ARG A 410 -19.99 -2.59 11.33
CA ARG A 410 -19.80 -1.15 11.58
C ARG A 410 -20.01 -0.26 10.35
N TYR A 411 -19.50 -0.69 9.21
CA TYR A 411 -19.55 0.08 7.95
C TYR A 411 -20.63 -0.40 6.98
N SER A 412 -21.47 -1.37 7.37
CA SER A 412 -22.47 -1.98 6.49
C SER A 412 -23.54 -1.01 5.97
N GLU A 413 -23.81 0.07 6.69
CA GLU A 413 -24.78 1.11 6.24
C GLU A 413 -24.15 2.10 5.24
N ILE A 414 -22.83 2.29 5.30
CA ILE A 414 -22.09 3.22 4.43
C ILE A 414 -21.54 2.48 3.20
N TYR A 415 -21.00 1.30 3.42
CA TYR A 415 -20.41 0.42 2.40
C TYR A 415 -21.03 -0.98 2.51
N PRO A 416 -22.29 -1.16 2.05
CA PRO A 416 -22.94 -2.47 2.15
C PRO A 416 -22.25 -3.49 1.23
N MET A 417 -22.03 -4.70 1.75
CA MET A 417 -21.56 -5.84 0.95
C MET A 417 -22.66 -6.35 0.00
N ILE A 418 -23.91 -6.20 0.39
CA ILE A 418 -25.09 -6.57 -0.39
C ILE A 418 -25.94 -5.33 -0.57
N VAL A 419 -26.09 -4.87 -1.80
CA VAL A 419 -26.85 -3.64 -2.12
C VAL A 419 -28.35 -3.94 -2.29
N ASP A 420 -28.70 -5.09 -2.80
CA ASP A 420 -30.08 -5.55 -2.97
C ASP A 420 -30.13 -7.06 -2.75
N GLU A 421 -30.93 -7.49 -1.77
CA GLU A 421 -31.30 -8.90 -1.64
C GLU A 421 -32.38 -9.21 -2.68
N GLY A 422 -31.98 -9.25 -3.96
CA GLY A 422 -32.89 -9.61 -5.04
C GLY A 422 -33.68 -10.87 -4.69
N LYS A 423 -35.00 -10.78 -4.81
CA LYS A 423 -35.90 -11.90 -4.53
C LYS A 423 -35.86 -12.98 -5.60
N ASP A 424 -35.26 -12.66 -6.74
CA ASP A 424 -35.22 -13.56 -7.89
C ASP A 424 -33.79 -14.07 -8.07
N THR A 425 -33.61 -15.37 -7.93
CA THR A 425 -32.40 -16.06 -8.41
C THR A 425 -32.38 -16.00 -9.93
N LEU A 426 -31.39 -15.31 -10.49
CA LEU A 426 -31.12 -15.39 -11.93
C LEU A 426 -30.66 -16.82 -12.24
N GLU A 427 -31.52 -17.60 -12.86
CA GLU A 427 -31.07 -18.81 -13.52
C GLU A 427 -30.19 -18.40 -14.70
N THR A 428 -28.89 -18.67 -14.60
CA THR A 428 -27.97 -18.58 -15.75
C THR A 428 -27.98 -19.94 -16.45
N PRO A 429 -28.76 -20.10 -17.55
CA PRO A 429 -28.71 -21.33 -18.32
C PRO A 429 -27.31 -21.52 -18.90
N LEU A 430 -26.76 -22.70 -18.82
CA LEU A 430 -25.56 -23.07 -19.56
C LEU A 430 -25.83 -22.81 -21.05
N ASN A 431 -25.06 -21.93 -21.65
CA ASN A 431 -25.08 -21.74 -23.08
C ASN A 431 -24.15 -22.79 -23.71
N ASP A 432 -24.72 -23.89 -24.15
CA ASP A 432 -24.05 -24.99 -24.87
C ASP A 432 -24.18 -24.85 -26.39
N ALA A 433 -24.65 -23.68 -26.86
CA ALA A 433 -24.69 -23.41 -28.28
C ALA A 433 -23.27 -23.39 -28.88
N GLU A 434 -23.09 -24.08 -29.99
CA GLU A 434 -21.83 -24.01 -30.75
C GLU A 434 -21.52 -22.57 -31.11
N VAL A 435 -20.32 -22.08 -30.77
CA VAL A 435 -19.85 -20.78 -31.18
C VAL A 435 -19.78 -20.75 -32.71
N PRO A 436 -20.55 -19.88 -33.38
CA PRO A 436 -20.52 -19.84 -34.84
C PRO A 436 -19.14 -19.41 -35.31
N MET A 437 -18.41 -20.32 -35.93
CA MET A 437 -17.14 -20.04 -36.57
C MET A 437 -17.36 -19.26 -37.88
N SER A 438 -16.57 -18.21 -38.11
CA SER A 438 -16.59 -17.51 -39.39
C SER A 438 -16.29 -18.49 -40.53
N LYS A 439 -17.10 -18.47 -41.60
CA LYS A 439 -16.84 -19.22 -42.81
C LYS A 439 -15.67 -18.66 -43.64
N GLU A 440 -15.34 -17.41 -43.41
CA GLU A 440 -14.21 -16.75 -44.03
C GLU A 440 -13.08 -16.58 -43.00
N VAL A 441 -11.96 -17.22 -43.26
CA VAL A 441 -10.76 -17.06 -42.46
C VAL A 441 -9.93 -15.94 -43.10
N VAL A 442 -9.83 -14.82 -42.41
CA VAL A 442 -8.94 -13.71 -42.82
C VAL A 442 -7.68 -13.85 -42.00
N GLU A 443 -6.55 -14.09 -42.66
CA GLU A 443 -5.26 -14.30 -42.02
C GLU A 443 -4.81 -13.06 -41.21
N LYS A 444 -5.09 -11.86 -41.71
CA LYS A 444 -4.81 -10.58 -41.04
C LYS A 444 -6.04 -9.67 -41.13
N PRO A 445 -6.99 -9.78 -40.20
CA PRO A 445 -8.18 -8.93 -40.22
C PRO A 445 -7.80 -7.47 -39.99
N LYS A 446 -8.48 -6.56 -40.71
CA LYS A 446 -8.30 -5.12 -40.51
C LYS A 446 -9.26 -4.62 -39.44
N VAL A 447 -8.73 -3.94 -38.44
CA VAL A 447 -9.47 -3.31 -37.36
C VAL A 447 -9.41 -1.78 -37.53
N ILE A 448 -10.56 -1.10 -37.39
CA ILE A 448 -10.66 0.35 -37.36
C ILE A 448 -10.95 0.76 -35.92
N ILE A 449 -10.11 1.61 -35.35
CA ILE A 449 -10.28 2.17 -34.01
C ILE A 449 -10.54 3.65 -34.17
N PRO A 450 -11.82 4.12 -34.10
CA PRO A 450 -12.12 5.54 -34.17
C PRO A 450 -11.67 6.23 -32.87
N ILE A 451 -10.98 7.36 -33.01
CA ILE A 451 -10.47 8.15 -31.88
C ILE A 451 -11.19 9.49 -31.89
N PHE A 452 -11.78 9.83 -30.73
CA PHE A 452 -12.48 11.10 -30.53
C PHE A 452 -11.75 11.94 -29.47
N PRO A 453 -11.87 13.28 -29.50
CA PRO A 453 -11.31 14.12 -28.46
C PRO A 453 -11.75 13.69 -27.05
N GLY A 454 -10.79 13.50 -26.13
CA GLY A 454 -11.02 13.05 -24.77
C GLY A 454 -11.09 11.53 -24.58
N GLN A 455 -10.96 10.75 -25.64
CA GLN A 455 -10.84 9.29 -25.54
C GLN A 455 -9.43 8.90 -25.06
N ASN A 456 -9.36 7.81 -24.29
CA ASN A 456 -8.11 7.16 -23.86
C ASN A 456 -8.09 5.71 -24.37
N CYS A 457 -6.97 4.99 -24.17
CA CYS A 457 -6.79 3.55 -24.44
C CYS A 457 -6.75 3.15 -25.93
N GLU A 458 -6.63 4.08 -26.88
CA GLU A 458 -6.49 3.76 -28.30
C GLU A 458 -5.20 2.97 -28.59
N PHE A 459 -4.10 3.31 -27.91
CA PHE A 459 -2.84 2.60 -28.03
C PHE A 459 -2.91 1.21 -27.41
N ASP A 460 -3.50 1.09 -26.24
CA ASP A 460 -3.68 -0.21 -25.56
C ASP A 460 -4.59 -1.14 -26.39
N THR A 461 -5.65 -0.59 -26.97
CA THR A 461 -6.55 -1.31 -27.86
C THR A 461 -5.80 -1.81 -29.09
N THR A 462 -5.03 -0.94 -29.74
CA THR A 462 -4.20 -1.28 -30.91
C THR A 462 -3.23 -2.42 -30.56
N ALA A 463 -2.48 -2.26 -29.46
CA ALA A 463 -1.53 -3.28 -29.00
C ALA A 463 -2.19 -4.63 -28.68
N LYS A 464 -3.44 -4.64 -28.21
CA LYS A 464 -4.18 -5.89 -27.97
C LYS A 464 -4.55 -6.60 -29.25
N PHE A 465 -5.02 -5.87 -30.25
CA PHE A 465 -5.29 -6.48 -31.57
C PHE A 465 -4.03 -7.00 -32.24
N GLU A 466 -2.92 -6.26 -32.21
CA GLU A 466 -1.63 -6.70 -32.73
C GLU A 466 -1.10 -7.96 -32.05
N ARG A 467 -1.30 -8.07 -30.73
CA ARG A 467 -0.93 -9.29 -29.97
C ARG A 467 -1.82 -10.50 -30.25
N ALA A 468 -3.03 -10.26 -30.69
CA ALA A 468 -3.97 -11.34 -31.05
C ALA A 468 -3.71 -11.91 -32.45
N GLY A 469 -2.85 -11.29 -33.26
CA GLY A 469 -2.47 -11.68 -34.63
C GLY A 469 -2.97 -10.66 -35.64
#